data_9223c89136f6c70f21b2a08c1db37e49
#
_entry.id   9223c89136f6c70f21b2a08c1db37e49
#
_cell.length_a   1.000
_cell.length_b   1.000
_cell.length_c   1.000
_cell.angle_alpha   90.00
_cell.angle_beta   90.00
_cell.angle_gamma   90.00
#
_symmetry.space_group_name_H-M   'P 1'
#
loop_
_entity.id
_entity.type
_entity.pdbx_description
1 polymer ?
#
loop_
_entity_poly.entity_id
_entity_poly.type
_entity_poly.pdbx_seq_one_letter_code
_entity_poly.pdbx_strand_id
1 'polypeptide(L)'
;MVTARVLSDGSLDPSAERRGLRSRPFAPVPVPLPVEGDGLSASEQRNVYHDIALEDRLTLPEGFRADLLAAWGDPLGDSRFGFNNDHLGFVQHGPDHASMTVNFEYISALPWAEGFEDVIGQALPFSRLVEQLASADGEIDCTALSAEDPLLGLIRAVADQAMTDLGFGVMSLRRDPQGHWTRADAASDRRITGITGLSDPSQRLVSTGPAAAVFRAQQRFGYDDGLGDGIVGSFANCGGGTTPWGTVLSAEENIQSQVPEAVYADGSALPPSACPFLCR
;
A
#
# COMPACT_ATOMS: atom_id res chain seq x y z
N MET A 1 -0.68 7.06 7.86
CA MET A 1 0.76 7.25 7.53
C MET A 1 0.97 8.68 7.07
N VAL A 2 1.98 9.35 7.60
CA VAL A 2 2.32 10.72 7.21
C VAL A 2 3.24 10.65 6.00
N THR A 3 2.79 11.18 4.86
CA THR A 3 3.69 11.40 3.72
C THR A 3 4.40 12.72 3.97
N ALA A 4 5.59 12.64 4.55
CA ALA A 4 6.38 13.82 4.83
C ALA A 4 7.05 14.31 3.54
N ARG A 5 6.74 15.53 3.12
CA ARG A 5 7.67 16.32 2.30
C ARG A 5 8.38 17.28 3.22
N VAL A 6 9.68 17.20 3.22
CA VAL A 6 10.53 18.13 3.97
C VAL A 6 10.63 19.41 3.16
N LEU A 7 10.09 20.51 3.67
CA LEU A 7 10.22 21.84 3.09
C LEU A 7 11.17 22.65 3.95
N SER A 8 12.17 23.29 3.32
CA SER A 8 12.93 24.32 4.00
C SER A 8 12.14 25.63 3.98
N ASP A 9 11.98 26.31 5.12
CA ASP A 9 11.41 27.65 5.15
C ASP A 9 12.45 28.67 4.70
N GLY A 10 12.55 28.83 3.42
CA GLY A 10 13.38 29.85 2.81
C GLY A 10 12.85 30.09 1.42
N SER A 11 12.57 31.33 1.08
CA SER A 11 12.22 31.74 -0.26
C SER A 11 13.16 31.08 -1.26
N LEU A 12 12.61 30.29 -2.20
CA LEU A 12 13.38 29.78 -3.32
C LEU A 12 13.83 30.97 -4.16
N ASP A 13 15.11 31.29 -4.12
CA ASP A 13 15.72 32.16 -5.09
C ASP A 13 15.69 31.43 -6.45
N PRO A 14 14.98 31.96 -7.47
CA PRO A 14 14.93 31.32 -8.79
C PRO A 14 16.32 31.16 -9.44
N SER A 15 17.32 31.88 -8.97
CA SER A 15 18.71 31.75 -9.40
C SER A 15 19.42 30.53 -8.79
N ALA A 16 18.86 29.91 -7.74
CA ALA A 16 19.41 28.73 -7.09
C ALA A 16 19.16 27.43 -7.87
N GLU A 17 18.19 27.40 -8.79
CA GLU A 17 17.89 26.23 -9.63
C GLU A 17 19.03 25.82 -10.56
N ARG A 18 20.01 26.69 -10.80
CA ARG A 18 21.19 26.40 -11.65
C ARG A 18 22.46 26.05 -10.86
N ARG A 19 22.44 26.15 -9.56
CA ARG A 19 23.58 25.72 -8.73
C ARG A 19 23.11 24.43 -8.04
N GLY A 20 23.63 23.32 -8.52
CA GLY A 20 23.27 21.98 -8.07
C GLY A 20 22.84 21.93 -6.61
N LEU A 21 21.79 21.19 -6.33
CA LEU A 21 21.20 20.95 -5.02
C LEU A 21 22.33 20.78 -3.97
N ARG A 22 22.72 21.86 -3.33
CA ARG A 22 23.51 21.74 -2.11
C ARG A 22 22.54 21.24 -1.06
N SER A 23 22.68 20.00 -0.69
CA SER A 23 21.99 19.48 0.50
C SER A 23 22.27 20.44 1.64
N ARG A 24 21.22 21.03 2.24
CA ARG A 24 21.42 21.77 3.49
C ARG A 24 21.91 20.74 4.51
N PRO A 25 23.03 21.01 5.19
CA PRO A 25 23.41 20.17 6.31
C PRO A 25 22.28 20.25 7.34
N PHE A 26 21.80 19.13 7.80
CA PHE A 26 20.87 19.04 8.90
C PHE A 26 21.52 18.23 10.03
N ALA A 27 21.23 18.60 11.27
CA ALA A 27 21.61 17.77 12.41
C ALA A 27 20.76 16.50 12.41
N PRO A 28 21.35 15.32 12.53
CA PRO A 28 20.58 14.10 12.65
C PRO A 28 19.71 14.15 13.91
N VAL A 29 18.51 13.59 13.83
CA VAL A 29 17.67 13.38 15.02
C VAL A 29 18.18 12.17 15.80
N PRO A 30 18.13 12.17 17.14
CA PRO A 30 18.45 11.00 17.93
C PRO A 30 17.54 9.84 17.56
N VAL A 31 18.11 8.67 17.35
CA VAL A 31 17.37 7.41 17.18
C VAL A 31 17.20 6.74 18.55
N PRO A 32 16.17 5.91 18.76
CA PRO A 32 15.90 5.28 20.06
C PRO A 32 16.93 4.22 20.45
N LEU A 33 17.79 3.81 19.54
CA LEU A 33 18.84 2.82 19.75
C LEU A 33 20.19 3.37 19.30
N PRO A 34 21.30 3.07 20.02
CA PRO A 34 22.63 3.48 19.58
C PRO A 34 22.99 2.76 18.28
N VAL A 35 23.60 3.48 17.36
CA VAL A 35 24.11 2.96 16.10
C VAL A 35 25.61 2.98 16.07
N GLU A 36 26.21 1.99 15.40
CA GLU A 36 27.65 1.99 15.15
C GLU A 36 28.00 3.21 14.29
N GLY A 37 28.96 3.98 14.73
CA GLY A 37 29.42 5.15 14.00
C GLY A 37 28.68 6.47 14.31
N ASP A 38 27.87 6.52 15.37
CA ASP A 38 27.28 7.78 15.88
C ASP A 38 28.34 8.75 16.46
N GLY A 39 29.57 8.32 16.52
CA GLY A 39 30.70 9.11 17.04
C GLY A 39 30.80 9.16 18.56
N LEU A 40 29.93 8.44 19.26
CA LEU A 40 29.90 8.36 20.71
C LEU A 40 30.68 7.16 21.23
N SER A 41 31.36 7.33 22.37
CA SER A 41 31.91 6.19 23.12
C SER A 41 30.78 5.36 23.75
N ALA A 42 31.07 4.10 24.11
CA ALA A 42 30.10 3.23 24.76
C ALA A 42 29.55 3.79 26.09
N SER A 43 30.29 4.64 26.78
CA SER A 43 29.81 5.33 27.99
C SER A 43 28.88 6.50 27.66
N GLU A 44 29.21 7.25 26.61
CA GLU A 44 28.35 8.33 26.12
C GLU A 44 27.04 7.80 25.55
N GLN A 45 27.10 6.71 24.77
CA GLN A 45 25.90 6.02 24.28
C GLN A 45 24.98 5.61 25.46
N ARG A 46 25.54 4.96 26.49
CA ARG A 46 24.74 4.61 27.68
C ARG A 46 24.08 5.80 28.33
N ASN A 47 24.77 6.94 28.43
CA ASN A 47 24.20 8.15 29.03
C ASN A 47 23.11 8.79 28.13
N VAL A 48 23.36 8.86 26.81
CA VAL A 48 22.41 9.48 25.86
C VAL A 48 21.14 8.64 25.70
N TYR A 49 21.28 7.30 25.66
CA TYR A 49 20.16 6.40 25.35
C TYR A 49 19.51 5.76 26.56
N HIS A 50 20.05 5.96 27.77
CA HIS A 50 19.52 5.37 29.02
C HIS A 50 18.07 5.80 29.32
N ASP A 51 17.74 7.05 29.07
CA ASP A 51 16.47 7.67 29.44
C ASP A 51 15.66 8.14 28.19
N ILE A 52 15.88 7.52 27.01
CA ILE A 52 15.08 7.85 25.84
C ILE A 52 13.65 7.34 26.07
N ALA A 53 12.73 8.29 26.19
CA ALA A 53 11.31 8.00 26.10
C ALA A 53 10.93 7.86 24.62
N LEU A 54 10.33 6.73 24.25
CA LEU A 54 9.69 6.57 22.94
C LEU A 54 8.41 7.39 22.95
N GLU A 55 8.35 8.39 22.08
CA GLU A 55 7.17 9.19 21.87
C GLU A 55 6.55 8.83 20.52
N ASP A 56 5.24 8.60 20.49
CA ASP A 56 4.49 8.37 19.24
C ASP A 56 4.29 9.70 18.52
N ARG A 57 5.38 10.20 17.94
CA ARG A 57 5.40 11.43 17.15
C ARG A 57 6.45 11.36 16.05
N LEU A 58 6.18 12.08 14.97
CA LEU A 58 7.19 12.33 13.93
C LEU A 58 8.21 13.34 14.43
N THR A 59 9.46 12.92 14.56
CA THR A 59 10.59 13.77 14.93
C THR A 59 11.33 14.22 13.67
N LEU A 60 11.50 15.53 13.52
CA LEU A 60 12.14 16.13 12.37
C LEU A 60 13.38 16.93 12.80
N PRO A 61 14.40 17.05 11.93
CA PRO A 61 15.50 17.98 12.13
C PRO A 61 15.00 19.43 12.20
N GLU A 62 15.79 20.28 12.88
CA GLU A 62 15.50 21.72 12.95
C GLU A 62 15.38 22.34 11.54
N GLY A 63 14.38 23.19 11.33
CA GLY A 63 14.09 23.84 10.06
C GLY A 63 13.35 22.98 9.05
N PHE A 64 12.92 21.77 9.44
CA PHE A 64 12.06 20.89 8.64
C PHE A 64 10.67 20.79 9.24
N ARG A 65 9.70 20.57 8.38
CA ARG A 65 8.33 20.28 8.79
C ARG A 65 7.74 19.19 7.93
N ALA A 66 6.72 18.52 8.42
CA ALA A 66 5.91 17.56 7.68
C ALA A 66 4.47 18.04 7.63
N ASP A 67 3.87 17.90 6.45
CA ASP A 67 2.45 18.18 6.23
C ASP A 67 1.75 16.86 5.90
N LEU A 68 0.61 16.58 6.54
CA LEU A 68 -0.21 15.42 6.25
C LEU A 68 -0.96 15.67 4.93
N LEU A 69 -0.79 14.76 3.97
CA LEU A 69 -1.52 14.82 2.68
C LEU A 69 -2.75 13.92 2.68
N ALA A 70 -2.64 12.74 3.23
CA ALA A 70 -3.74 11.78 3.32
C ALA A 70 -3.48 10.77 4.43
N ALA A 71 -4.56 10.23 4.98
CA ALA A 71 -4.54 9.15 5.97
C ALA A 71 -5.48 8.04 5.53
N TRP A 72 -5.28 6.83 6.08
CA TRP A 72 -6.18 5.72 5.87
C TRP A 72 -7.63 6.12 6.14
N GLY A 73 -8.53 5.78 5.21
CA GLY A 73 -9.95 6.13 5.29
C GLY A 73 -10.34 7.43 4.59
N ASP A 74 -9.39 8.33 4.29
CA ASP A 74 -9.71 9.55 3.53
C ASP A 74 -10.28 9.21 2.14
N PRO A 75 -11.28 9.95 1.63
CA PRO A 75 -11.80 9.73 0.29
C PRO A 75 -10.69 9.83 -0.78
N LEU A 76 -10.68 8.89 -1.74
CA LEU A 76 -9.77 8.93 -2.88
C LEU A 76 -10.43 8.30 -4.11
N GLY A 77 -10.72 9.09 -5.13
CA GLY A 77 -11.47 8.66 -6.30
C GLY A 77 -12.89 8.21 -5.92
N ASP A 78 -13.22 6.99 -6.29
CA ASP A 78 -14.50 6.33 -5.98
C ASP A 78 -14.43 5.43 -4.72
N SER A 79 -13.32 5.49 -3.98
CA SER A 79 -13.06 4.67 -2.82
C SER A 79 -12.38 5.48 -1.70
N ARG A 80 -11.40 4.88 -1.02
CA ARG A 80 -10.68 5.50 0.09
C ARG A 80 -9.18 5.30 -0.02
N PHE A 81 -8.42 6.15 0.64
CA PHE A 81 -6.99 5.99 0.85
C PHE A 81 -6.74 4.73 1.68
N GLY A 82 -5.89 3.84 1.19
CA GLY A 82 -5.72 2.50 1.73
C GLY A 82 -4.75 2.42 2.91
N PHE A 83 -4.35 1.19 3.23
CA PHE A 83 -3.57 0.84 4.40
C PHE A 83 -2.13 0.47 4.04
N ASN A 84 -1.16 0.69 4.95
CA ASN A 84 0.26 0.40 4.78
C ASN A 84 0.84 0.92 3.44
N ASN A 85 1.05 2.22 3.39
CA ASN A 85 1.67 2.87 2.25
C ASN A 85 3.12 2.42 2.07
N ASP A 86 3.48 2.06 0.84
CA ASP A 86 4.85 1.76 0.45
C ASP A 86 5.34 2.76 -0.59
N HIS A 87 5.55 2.35 -1.84
CA HIS A 87 6.10 3.23 -2.86
C HIS A 87 5.23 4.47 -3.12
N LEU A 88 5.90 5.62 -3.15
CA LEU A 88 5.31 6.91 -3.48
C LEU A 88 5.92 7.43 -4.78
N GLY A 89 5.13 7.47 -5.85
CA GLY A 89 5.52 8.10 -7.09
C GLY A 89 5.06 9.56 -7.12
N PHE A 90 5.96 10.49 -7.40
CA PHE A 90 5.63 11.91 -7.50
C PHE A 90 6.01 12.44 -8.89
N VAL A 91 5.01 12.90 -9.64
CA VAL A 91 5.18 13.44 -10.99
C VAL A 91 4.69 14.88 -11.02
N GLN A 92 5.60 15.81 -11.17
CA GLN A 92 5.29 17.23 -11.25
C GLN A 92 4.95 17.62 -12.69
N HIS A 93 3.79 18.19 -12.92
CA HIS A 93 3.30 18.63 -14.23
C HIS A 93 3.52 20.12 -14.48
N GLY A 94 3.82 20.88 -13.45
CA GLY A 94 4.03 22.32 -13.48
C GLY A 94 4.55 22.84 -12.15
N PRO A 95 4.75 24.13 -11.99
CA PRO A 95 5.31 24.70 -10.75
C PRO A 95 4.43 24.45 -9.53
N ASP A 96 3.11 24.35 -9.73
CA ASP A 96 2.08 24.25 -8.70
C ASP A 96 1.14 23.05 -8.84
N HIS A 97 1.41 22.13 -9.78
CA HIS A 97 0.62 20.92 -9.99
C HIS A 97 1.48 19.67 -10.05
N ALA A 98 1.02 18.62 -9.40
CA ALA A 98 1.64 17.31 -9.43
C ALA A 98 0.58 16.20 -9.31
N SER A 99 0.96 14.99 -9.71
CA SER A 99 0.27 13.76 -9.33
C SER A 99 1.14 12.97 -8.39
N MET A 100 0.54 12.34 -7.40
CA MET A 100 1.17 11.38 -6.51
C MET A 100 0.47 10.04 -6.65
N THR A 101 1.25 8.99 -6.86
CA THR A 101 0.79 7.61 -6.72
C THR A 101 1.23 7.05 -5.38
N VAL A 102 0.41 6.20 -4.81
CA VAL A 102 0.68 5.55 -3.53
C VAL A 102 0.34 4.08 -3.66
N ASN A 103 1.28 3.21 -3.36
CA ASN A 103 1.05 1.79 -3.20
C ASN A 103 0.49 1.51 -1.80
N PHE A 104 -0.45 0.56 -1.71
CA PHE A 104 -1.02 0.05 -0.46
C PHE A 104 -0.75 -1.45 -0.42
N GLU A 105 0.22 -1.83 0.39
CA GLU A 105 0.90 -3.11 0.24
C GLU A 105 0.15 -4.26 0.92
N TYR A 106 -0.04 -4.20 2.24
CA TYR A 106 -0.60 -5.31 3.01
C TYR A 106 -1.44 -4.84 4.19
N ILE A 107 -2.21 -5.75 4.76
CA ILE A 107 -2.99 -5.50 5.97
C ILE A 107 -2.20 -5.97 7.20
N SER A 108 -1.81 -5.03 8.07
CA SER A 108 -1.37 -5.35 9.42
C SER A 108 -2.62 -5.69 10.25
N ALA A 109 -2.89 -6.97 10.45
CA ALA A 109 -4.19 -7.47 10.87
C ALA A 109 -4.71 -6.82 12.16
N LEU A 110 -3.88 -6.77 13.23
CA LEU A 110 -4.32 -6.26 14.53
C LEU A 110 -4.66 -4.76 14.48
N PRO A 111 -3.75 -3.82 14.11
CA PRO A 111 -4.08 -2.40 14.08
C PRO A 111 -5.16 -2.05 13.05
N TRP A 112 -5.26 -2.80 11.96
CA TRP A 112 -6.34 -2.61 10.98
C TRP A 112 -7.70 -3.03 11.57
N ALA A 113 -7.77 -4.19 12.21
CA ALA A 113 -9.01 -4.68 12.78
C ALA A 113 -9.50 -3.82 13.97
N GLU A 114 -8.58 -3.39 14.84
CA GLU A 114 -8.90 -2.55 15.99
C GLU A 114 -9.32 -1.14 15.57
N GLY A 115 -8.69 -0.57 14.55
CA GLY A 115 -8.98 0.79 14.06
C GLY A 115 -10.09 0.87 13.02
N PHE A 116 -10.55 -0.25 12.45
CA PHE A 116 -11.41 -0.22 11.27
C PHE A 116 -12.74 0.52 11.50
N GLU A 117 -13.44 0.20 12.59
CA GLU A 117 -14.73 0.83 12.88
C GLU A 117 -14.58 2.32 13.17
N ASP A 118 -13.56 2.72 13.90
CA ASP A 118 -13.30 4.12 14.25
C ASP A 118 -12.92 4.96 13.01
N VAL A 119 -12.15 4.39 12.08
CA VAL A 119 -11.66 5.11 10.89
C VAL A 119 -12.67 5.08 9.75
N ILE A 120 -13.28 3.92 9.50
CA ILE A 120 -14.16 3.70 8.33
C ILE A 120 -15.64 3.93 8.69
N GLY A 121 -16.00 3.87 9.98
CA GLY A 121 -17.37 4.02 10.44
C GLY A 121 -18.27 2.81 10.18
N GLN A 122 -17.69 1.63 9.93
CA GLN A 122 -18.39 0.38 9.65
C GLN A 122 -17.89 -0.73 10.56
N ALA A 123 -18.79 -1.38 11.27
CA ALA A 123 -18.45 -2.57 12.03
C ALA A 123 -18.27 -3.79 11.12
N LEU A 124 -17.22 -4.58 11.38
CA LEU A 124 -16.98 -5.85 10.71
C LEU A 124 -17.14 -7.03 11.69
N PRO A 125 -17.47 -8.23 11.20
CA PRO A 125 -17.79 -9.38 12.06
C PRO A 125 -16.54 -10.09 12.63
N PHE A 126 -15.52 -9.34 13.07
CA PHE A 126 -14.25 -9.89 13.56
C PHE A 126 -14.43 -10.89 14.70
N SER A 127 -15.19 -10.53 15.75
CA SER A 127 -15.39 -11.40 16.92
C SER A 127 -15.98 -12.75 16.51
N ARG A 128 -17.00 -12.74 15.63
CA ARG A 128 -17.62 -13.97 15.14
C ARG A 128 -16.65 -14.81 14.32
N LEU A 129 -15.84 -14.16 13.49
CA LEU A 129 -14.84 -14.86 12.67
C LEU A 129 -13.73 -15.49 13.55
N VAL A 130 -13.27 -14.78 14.57
CA VAL A 130 -12.29 -15.30 15.55
C VAL A 130 -12.85 -16.51 16.29
N GLU A 131 -14.13 -16.48 16.71
CA GLU A 131 -14.80 -17.61 17.35
C GLU A 131 -14.86 -18.84 16.43
N GLN A 132 -15.16 -18.64 15.14
CA GLN A 132 -15.19 -19.72 14.15
C GLN A 132 -13.78 -20.29 13.90
N LEU A 133 -12.77 -19.44 13.76
CA LEU A 133 -11.37 -19.86 13.62
C LEU A 133 -10.91 -20.67 14.82
N ALA A 134 -11.21 -20.21 16.03
CA ALA A 134 -10.85 -20.93 17.26
C ALA A 134 -11.55 -22.32 17.34
N SER A 135 -12.77 -22.44 16.81
CA SER A 135 -13.51 -23.70 16.75
C SER A 135 -12.97 -24.66 15.67
N ALA A 136 -12.18 -24.14 14.74
CA ALA A 136 -11.58 -24.88 13.62
C ALA A 136 -10.06 -25.01 13.73
N ASP A 137 -9.52 -25.04 14.95
CA ASP A 137 -8.09 -25.13 15.24
C ASP A 137 -7.24 -24.02 14.56
N GLY A 138 -7.85 -22.86 14.30
CA GLY A 138 -7.20 -21.69 13.72
C GLY A 138 -7.17 -21.62 12.19
N GLU A 139 -7.71 -22.61 11.48
CA GLU A 139 -7.75 -22.66 10.01
C GLU A 139 -9.15 -22.97 9.50
N ILE A 140 -9.54 -22.29 8.40
CA ILE A 140 -10.79 -22.56 7.69
C ILE A 140 -10.46 -22.72 6.21
N ASP A 141 -10.73 -23.91 5.66
CA ASP A 141 -10.67 -24.14 4.23
C ASP A 141 -11.93 -23.59 3.56
N CYS A 142 -11.85 -22.39 3.01
CA CYS A 142 -12.96 -21.73 2.34
C CYS A 142 -13.42 -22.48 1.08
N THR A 143 -12.56 -23.31 0.47
CA THR A 143 -12.89 -24.06 -0.74
C THR A 143 -13.74 -25.29 -0.42
N ALA A 144 -13.70 -25.77 0.82
CA ALA A 144 -14.54 -26.85 1.32
C ALA A 144 -15.94 -26.41 1.76
N LEU A 145 -16.18 -25.10 1.87
CA LEU A 145 -17.47 -24.54 2.26
C LEU A 145 -18.44 -24.51 1.07
N SER A 146 -19.72 -24.76 1.31
CA SER A 146 -20.74 -24.56 0.27
C SER A 146 -20.94 -23.07 -0.01
N ALA A 147 -21.41 -22.73 -1.21
CA ALA A 147 -21.66 -21.35 -1.60
C ALA A 147 -22.68 -20.62 -0.68
N GLU A 148 -23.56 -21.38 -0.04
CA GLU A 148 -24.61 -20.92 0.86
C GLU A 148 -24.17 -20.91 2.32
N ASP A 149 -22.94 -21.34 2.62
CA ASP A 149 -22.45 -21.38 4.00
C ASP A 149 -22.39 -19.97 4.60
N PRO A 150 -23.06 -19.73 5.74
CA PRO A 150 -23.05 -18.40 6.38
C PRO A 150 -21.63 -17.91 6.75
N LEU A 151 -20.70 -18.83 6.96
CA LEU A 151 -19.30 -18.50 7.29
C LEU A 151 -18.60 -17.81 6.12
N LEU A 152 -18.89 -18.22 4.86
CA LEU A 152 -18.38 -17.51 3.69
C LEU A 152 -18.82 -16.05 3.64
N GLY A 153 -20.04 -15.74 4.09
CA GLY A 153 -20.53 -14.37 4.20
C GLY A 153 -19.72 -13.53 5.19
N LEU A 154 -19.32 -14.12 6.32
CA LEU A 154 -18.46 -13.45 7.31
C LEU A 154 -17.05 -13.21 6.78
N ILE A 155 -16.48 -14.24 6.14
CA ILE A 155 -15.12 -14.17 5.56
C ILE A 155 -15.10 -13.10 4.45
N ARG A 156 -16.04 -13.12 3.53
CA ARG A 156 -16.15 -12.14 2.45
C ARG A 156 -16.31 -10.72 2.97
N ALA A 157 -17.13 -10.50 3.99
CA ALA A 157 -17.32 -9.17 4.57
C ALA A 157 -16.01 -8.55 5.08
N VAL A 158 -15.11 -9.35 5.64
CA VAL A 158 -13.79 -8.90 6.09
C VAL A 158 -12.82 -8.82 4.92
N ALA A 159 -12.75 -9.85 4.08
CA ALA A 159 -11.83 -9.92 2.94
C ALA A 159 -12.06 -8.78 1.92
N ASP A 160 -13.32 -8.48 1.57
CA ASP A 160 -13.65 -7.41 0.63
C ASP A 160 -13.18 -6.05 1.15
N GLN A 161 -13.29 -5.80 2.44
CA GLN A 161 -12.79 -4.56 3.05
C GLN A 161 -11.26 -4.51 3.10
N ALA A 162 -10.61 -5.63 3.43
CA ALA A 162 -9.17 -5.75 3.37
C ALA A 162 -8.65 -5.51 1.95
N MET A 163 -9.23 -6.16 0.96
CA MET A 163 -8.88 -5.97 -0.45
C MET A 163 -9.20 -4.56 -0.97
N THR A 164 -10.20 -3.89 -0.39
CA THR A 164 -10.47 -2.47 -0.69
C THR A 164 -9.34 -1.57 -0.20
N ASP A 165 -8.67 -1.91 0.88
CA ASP A 165 -7.55 -1.14 1.44
C ASP A 165 -6.20 -1.42 0.77
N LEU A 166 -6.11 -2.43 -0.12
CA LEU A 166 -4.92 -2.80 -0.89
C LEU A 166 -4.92 -2.20 -2.30
N GLY A 167 -3.81 -2.37 -3.02
CA GLY A 167 -3.64 -1.91 -4.39
C GLY A 167 -2.91 -0.58 -4.49
N PHE A 168 -3.36 0.34 -5.33
CA PHE A 168 -2.73 1.66 -5.44
C PHE A 168 -3.73 2.79 -5.72
N GLY A 169 -3.30 4.01 -5.43
CA GLY A 169 -4.08 5.21 -5.67
C GLY A 169 -3.31 6.26 -6.45
N VAL A 170 -4.04 7.13 -7.14
CA VAL A 170 -3.49 8.32 -7.80
C VAL A 170 -4.25 9.52 -7.28
N MET A 171 -3.54 10.49 -6.73
CA MET A 171 -4.11 11.75 -6.26
C MET A 171 -3.44 12.94 -6.91
N SER A 172 -4.23 13.96 -7.18
CA SER A 172 -3.77 15.25 -7.69
C SER A 172 -3.36 16.15 -6.54
N LEU A 173 -2.26 16.83 -6.71
CA LEU A 173 -1.74 17.78 -5.73
C LEU A 173 -1.64 19.17 -6.31
N ARG A 174 -1.88 20.16 -5.45
CA ARG A 174 -1.68 21.58 -5.74
C ARG A 174 -0.70 22.18 -4.75
N ARG A 175 0.18 23.04 -5.25
CA ARG A 175 1.13 23.79 -4.43
C ARG A 175 0.65 25.21 -4.24
N ASP A 176 0.62 25.67 -3.00
CA ASP A 176 0.31 27.06 -2.68
C ASP A 176 1.52 28.00 -2.91
N PRO A 177 1.33 29.34 -2.87
CA PRO A 177 2.41 30.29 -3.01
C PRO A 177 3.48 30.21 -1.92
N GLN A 178 3.17 29.63 -0.77
CA GLN A 178 4.07 29.38 0.34
C GLN A 178 4.89 28.07 0.16
N GLY A 179 4.58 27.33 -0.90
CA GLY A 179 5.29 26.11 -1.27
C GLY A 179 4.73 24.82 -0.65
N HIS A 180 3.57 24.88 0.00
CA HIS A 180 2.92 23.69 0.57
C HIS A 180 2.12 22.96 -0.47
N TRP A 181 2.23 21.63 -0.45
CA TRP A 181 1.40 20.77 -1.26
C TRP A 181 0.18 20.32 -0.48
N THR A 182 -0.97 20.39 -1.12
CA THR A 182 -2.25 19.90 -0.61
C THR A 182 -2.93 19.05 -1.69
N ARG A 183 -3.87 18.23 -1.30
CA ARG A 183 -4.73 17.51 -2.25
C ARG A 183 -5.58 18.49 -3.02
N ALA A 184 -5.76 18.21 -4.30
CA ALA A 184 -6.61 18.99 -5.19
C ALA A 184 -7.99 18.36 -5.40
N ASP A 185 -8.18 17.10 -4.99
CA ASP A 185 -9.41 16.31 -5.12
C ASP A 185 -10.02 16.43 -6.54
N ALA A 186 -9.18 16.15 -7.54
CA ALA A 186 -9.54 16.30 -8.94
C ALA A 186 -10.33 15.09 -9.44
N ALA A 187 -11.13 15.30 -10.50
CA ALA A 187 -11.87 14.22 -11.16
C ALA A 187 -10.95 13.12 -11.77
N SER A 188 -9.66 13.39 -11.90
CA SER A 188 -8.64 12.43 -12.33
C SER A 188 -8.14 11.52 -11.20
N ASP A 189 -8.47 11.85 -9.95
CA ASP A 189 -8.10 11.03 -8.81
C ASP A 189 -8.82 9.68 -8.87
N ARG A 190 -8.10 8.62 -8.59
CA ARG A 190 -8.64 7.26 -8.74
C ARG A 190 -7.98 6.28 -7.80
N ARG A 191 -8.69 5.22 -7.58
CA ARG A 191 -8.28 4.10 -6.76
C ARG A 191 -8.39 2.80 -7.56
N ILE A 192 -7.33 2.00 -7.53
CA ILE A 192 -7.35 0.61 -7.96
C ILE A 192 -7.16 -0.22 -6.71
N THR A 193 -8.21 -0.92 -6.32
CA THR A 193 -8.21 -1.79 -5.14
C THR A 193 -7.93 -3.24 -5.54
N GLY A 194 -7.74 -4.12 -4.58
CA GLY A 194 -7.60 -5.56 -4.86
C GLY A 194 -8.83 -6.20 -5.51
N ILE A 195 -9.98 -5.55 -5.45
CA ILE A 195 -11.25 -6.04 -6.03
C ILE A 195 -11.82 -5.15 -7.13
N THR A 196 -11.06 -4.17 -7.62
CA THR A 196 -11.50 -3.32 -8.75
C THR A 196 -11.79 -4.18 -9.98
N GLY A 197 -13.00 -4.03 -10.53
CA GLY A 197 -13.44 -4.83 -11.69
C GLY A 197 -14.03 -6.22 -11.35
N LEU A 198 -14.14 -6.56 -10.07
CA LEU A 198 -14.77 -7.81 -9.64
C LEU A 198 -16.29 -7.80 -9.93
N SER A 199 -16.97 -6.77 -9.46
CA SER A 199 -18.42 -6.60 -9.68
C SER A 199 -18.77 -5.85 -10.96
N ASP A 200 -17.89 -4.96 -11.43
CA ASP A 200 -18.05 -4.19 -12.66
C ASP A 200 -16.92 -4.50 -13.65
N PRO A 201 -17.15 -5.38 -14.66
CA PRO A 201 -16.14 -5.75 -15.64
C PRO A 201 -15.55 -4.57 -16.44
N SER A 202 -16.24 -3.42 -16.51
CA SER A 202 -15.73 -2.24 -17.21
C SER A 202 -14.55 -1.58 -16.49
N GLN A 203 -14.37 -1.88 -15.21
CA GLN A 203 -13.30 -1.37 -14.35
C GLN A 203 -12.07 -2.30 -14.34
N ARG A 204 -12.11 -3.43 -15.03
CA ARG A 204 -10.97 -4.37 -15.08
C ARG A 204 -9.76 -3.71 -15.72
N LEU A 205 -8.59 -4.02 -15.16
CA LEU A 205 -7.31 -3.74 -15.81
C LEU A 205 -7.17 -4.64 -17.03
N VAL A 206 -6.36 -4.21 -17.99
CA VAL A 206 -6.11 -4.98 -19.22
C VAL A 206 -4.63 -5.31 -19.32
N SER A 207 -4.30 -6.60 -19.45
CA SER A 207 -2.94 -7.03 -19.63
C SER A 207 -2.39 -6.60 -21.01
N THR A 208 -1.20 -6.01 -21.02
CA THR A 208 -0.51 -5.53 -22.23
C THR A 208 0.95 -5.97 -22.24
N GLY A 209 1.63 -5.75 -23.35
CA GLY A 209 3.04 -6.11 -23.49
C GLY A 209 3.27 -7.61 -23.70
N PRO A 210 4.53 -8.07 -23.66
CA PRO A 210 4.88 -9.47 -23.99
C PRO A 210 4.25 -10.50 -23.04
N ALA A 211 4.13 -10.17 -21.75
CA ALA A 211 3.53 -11.05 -20.74
C ALA A 211 2.02 -11.24 -20.92
N ALA A 212 1.33 -10.35 -21.64
CA ALA A 212 -0.11 -10.46 -21.89
C ALA A 212 -0.52 -11.80 -22.54
N ALA A 213 0.40 -12.45 -23.27
CA ALA A 213 0.14 -13.76 -23.84
C ALA A 213 -0.17 -14.84 -22.78
N VAL A 214 0.37 -14.69 -21.56
CA VAL A 214 0.07 -15.61 -20.44
C VAL A 214 -1.38 -15.45 -20.01
N PHE A 215 -1.83 -14.22 -19.82
CA PHE A 215 -3.20 -13.91 -19.37
C PHE A 215 -4.26 -14.24 -20.44
N ARG A 216 -3.90 -14.14 -21.72
CA ARG A 216 -4.80 -14.43 -22.86
C ARG A 216 -4.85 -15.91 -23.25
N ALA A 217 -3.91 -16.71 -22.74
CA ALA A 217 -3.85 -18.13 -23.06
C ALA A 217 -4.79 -18.92 -22.14
N GLN A 218 -6.05 -18.99 -22.54
CA GLN A 218 -7.04 -19.83 -21.84
C GLN A 218 -6.49 -21.24 -21.62
N GLN A 219 -6.67 -21.75 -20.40
CA GLN A 219 -6.25 -23.09 -19.99
C GLN A 219 -4.77 -23.42 -20.14
N ARG A 220 -3.90 -22.41 -20.29
CA ARG A 220 -2.46 -22.66 -20.46
C ARG A 220 -1.85 -23.41 -19.27
N PHE A 221 -2.38 -23.20 -18.08
CA PHE A 221 -1.98 -23.85 -16.84
C PHE A 221 -3.09 -24.75 -16.25
N GLY A 222 -4.04 -25.18 -17.08
CA GLY A 222 -5.16 -26.01 -16.65
C GLY A 222 -6.29 -25.25 -15.98
N TYR A 223 -6.21 -23.92 -15.91
CA TYR A 223 -7.22 -23.07 -15.30
C TYR A 223 -7.66 -21.94 -16.26
N ASP A 224 -8.94 -21.75 -16.38
CA ASP A 224 -9.56 -20.65 -17.12
C ASP A 224 -10.44 -19.87 -16.13
N ASP A 225 -10.03 -18.66 -15.77
CA ASP A 225 -10.77 -17.77 -14.88
C ASP A 225 -11.93 -17.05 -15.58
N GLY A 226 -12.08 -17.25 -16.89
CA GLY A 226 -13.10 -16.59 -17.70
C GLY A 226 -12.88 -15.09 -17.92
N LEU A 227 -11.74 -14.52 -17.50
CA LEU A 227 -11.48 -13.09 -17.59
C LEU A 227 -10.80 -12.68 -18.92
N GLY A 228 -10.20 -13.63 -19.66
CA GLY A 228 -9.46 -13.36 -20.90
C GLY A 228 -8.20 -12.53 -20.61
N ASP A 229 -8.14 -11.30 -21.11
CA ASP A 229 -7.08 -10.34 -20.86
C ASP A 229 -7.43 -9.31 -19.78
N GLY A 230 -8.63 -9.46 -19.17
CA GLY A 230 -9.07 -8.64 -18.07
C GLY A 230 -8.46 -9.10 -16.75
N ILE A 231 -8.10 -8.16 -15.91
CA ILE A 231 -7.50 -8.41 -14.59
C ILE A 231 -8.36 -7.71 -13.53
N VAL A 232 -8.72 -8.45 -12.50
CA VAL A 232 -9.40 -7.90 -11.32
C VAL A 232 -8.38 -7.31 -10.38
N GLY A 233 -8.47 -6.00 -10.16
CA GLY A 233 -7.70 -5.29 -9.15
C GLY A 233 -6.18 -5.39 -9.25
N SER A 234 -5.54 -5.01 -8.16
CA SER A 234 -4.11 -5.17 -7.89
C SER A 234 -3.93 -5.18 -6.37
N PHE A 235 -3.01 -5.99 -5.87
CA PHE A 235 -2.77 -6.13 -4.42
C PHE A 235 -1.30 -6.41 -4.15
N ALA A 236 -0.90 -6.31 -2.88
CA ALA A 236 0.49 -6.44 -2.48
C ALA A 236 1.45 -5.49 -3.25
N ASN A 237 0.95 -4.31 -3.61
CA ASN A 237 1.72 -3.30 -4.32
C ASN A 237 2.77 -2.69 -3.39
N CYS A 238 4.01 -3.17 -3.51
CA CYS A 238 5.16 -2.77 -2.69
C CYS A 238 6.07 -1.83 -3.48
N GLY A 239 7.11 -2.35 -4.09
CA GLY A 239 8.08 -1.57 -4.83
C GLY A 239 7.52 -0.84 -6.04
N GLY A 240 8.23 0.17 -6.47
CA GLY A 240 7.85 0.95 -7.65
C GLY A 240 8.94 1.88 -8.14
N GLY A 241 8.64 2.63 -9.19
CA GLY A 241 9.56 3.61 -9.75
C GLY A 241 8.88 4.59 -10.68
N THR A 242 9.52 5.73 -10.90
CA THR A 242 9.04 6.75 -11.84
C THR A 242 10.01 6.85 -13.01
N THR A 243 9.51 6.68 -14.23
CA THR A 243 10.31 6.85 -15.44
C THR A 243 10.64 8.33 -15.68
N PRO A 244 11.69 8.64 -16.47
CA PRO A 244 12.02 10.02 -16.81
C PRO A 244 10.91 10.79 -17.53
N TRP A 245 9.97 10.09 -18.17
CA TRP A 245 8.84 10.70 -18.87
C TRP A 245 7.54 10.72 -18.04
N GLY A 246 7.62 10.39 -16.74
CA GLY A 246 6.49 10.55 -15.79
C GLY A 246 5.55 9.35 -15.68
N THR A 247 5.87 8.20 -16.26
CA THR A 247 5.12 6.96 -16.00
C THR A 247 5.57 6.39 -14.65
N VAL A 248 4.61 6.11 -13.76
CA VAL A 248 4.89 5.40 -12.52
C VAL A 248 4.65 3.92 -12.71
N LEU A 249 5.60 3.12 -12.25
CA LEU A 249 5.54 1.66 -12.20
C LEU A 249 5.22 1.25 -10.77
N SER A 250 4.36 0.27 -10.63
CA SER A 250 4.02 -0.37 -9.36
C SER A 250 4.14 -1.88 -9.54
N ALA A 251 4.71 -2.57 -8.58
CA ALA A 251 4.91 -4.01 -8.64
C ALA A 251 4.20 -4.70 -7.47
N GLU A 252 3.48 -5.77 -7.78
CA GLU A 252 2.97 -6.70 -6.78
C GLU A 252 4.12 -7.54 -6.25
N GLU A 253 4.13 -7.78 -4.93
CA GLU A 253 5.16 -8.54 -4.23
C GLU A 253 4.53 -9.65 -3.39
N ASN A 254 5.32 -10.67 -3.03
CA ASN A 254 4.90 -11.78 -2.16
C ASN A 254 3.63 -12.52 -2.65
N ILE A 255 3.38 -12.50 -3.95
CA ILE A 255 2.17 -13.11 -4.55
C ILE A 255 2.10 -14.61 -4.27
N GLN A 256 3.23 -15.28 -4.08
CA GLN A 256 3.29 -16.72 -3.80
C GLN A 256 2.58 -17.13 -2.50
N SER A 257 2.39 -16.20 -1.56
CA SER A 257 1.63 -16.44 -0.33
C SER A 257 0.14 -16.10 -0.47
N GLN A 258 -0.27 -15.56 -1.60
CA GLN A 258 -1.62 -15.05 -1.84
C GLN A 258 -2.31 -15.71 -3.03
N VAL A 259 -1.57 -16.47 -3.84
CA VAL A 259 -2.10 -17.21 -4.97
C VAL A 259 -2.44 -18.64 -4.50
N PRO A 260 -3.70 -19.09 -4.65
CA PRO A 260 -4.12 -20.39 -4.14
C PRO A 260 -3.54 -21.57 -4.91
N GLU A 261 -2.97 -21.36 -6.09
CA GLU A 261 -2.41 -22.41 -6.93
C GLU A 261 -0.91 -22.22 -7.13
N ALA A 262 -0.14 -23.19 -6.65
CA ALA A 262 1.24 -23.33 -7.08
C ALA A 262 1.25 -24.24 -8.33
N VAL A 263 1.99 -23.81 -9.36
CA VAL A 263 2.25 -24.60 -10.56
C VAL A 263 3.73 -24.97 -10.62
N TYR A 264 4.02 -26.16 -11.12
CA TYR A 264 5.39 -26.53 -11.44
C TYR A 264 5.91 -25.74 -12.65
N ALA A 265 7.22 -25.70 -12.81
CA ALA A 265 7.86 -25.01 -13.94
C ALA A 265 7.40 -25.54 -15.31
N ASP A 266 6.89 -26.75 -15.39
CA ASP A 266 6.32 -27.36 -16.59
C ASP A 266 4.83 -26.98 -16.81
N GLY A 267 4.26 -26.16 -15.91
CA GLY A 267 2.87 -25.71 -15.99
C GLY A 267 1.85 -26.68 -15.45
N SER A 268 2.27 -27.80 -14.86
CA SER A 268 1.33 -28.70 -14.18
C SER A 268 0.95 -28.16 -12.81
N ALA A 269 -0.34 -28.35 -12.44
CA ALA A 269 -0.84 -27.95 -11.14
C ALA A 269 -0.30 -28.86 -10.03
N LEU A 270 0.00 -28.29 -8.87
CA LEU A 270 0.25 -29.07 -7.66
C LEU A 270 -1.05 -29.79 -7.24
N PRO A 271 -0.95 -31.04 -6.73
CA PRO A 271 -2.11 -31.68 -6.17
C PRO A 271 -2.65 -30.85 -4.99
N PRO A 272 -3.97 -30.83 -4.75
CA PRO A 272 -4.58 -30.04 -3.66
C PRO A 272 -3.96 -30.26 -2.29
N SER A 273 -3.48 -31.48 -2.01
CA SER A 273 -2.79 -31.83 -0.78
C SER A 273 -1.39 -31.21 -0.61
N ALA A 274 -0.82 -30.65 -1.68
CA ALA A 274 0.47 -29.97 -1.68
C ALA A 274 0.35 -28.45 -1.79
N CYS A 275 -0.88 -27.93 -1.87
CA CYS A 275 -1.14 -26.49 -1.92
C CYS A 275 -1.17 -25.92 -0.49
N PRO A 276 -0.15 -25.18 -0.02
CA PRO A 276 -0.10 -24.70 1.37
C PRO A 276 -1.02 -23.48 1.61
N PHE A 277 -1.82 -23.06 0.62
CA PHE A 277 -2.51 -21.77 0.62
C PHE A 277 -4.03 -21.84 0.61
N LEU A 278 -4.58 -22.87 1.23
CA LEU A 278 -6.01 -22.88 1.50
C LEU A 278 -6.27 -22.04 2.74
N CYS A 279 -6.70 -20.79 2.56
CA CYS A 279 -7.23 -19.87 3.58
C CYS A 279 -6.58 -19.98 4.97
N ARG A 280 -5.29 -19.68 5.09
CA ARG A 280 -4.63 -19.49 6.39
C ARG A 280 -4.83 -18.10 6.93
#